data_d4d82e192d0e0b71ff05596963d3137d
#
_entry.id   d4d82e192d0e0b71ff05596963d3137d
#
_cell.length_a   1.000
_cell.length_b   1.000
_cell.length_c   1.000
_cell.angle_alpha   90.00
_cell.angle_beta   90.00
_cell.angle_gamma   90.00
#
_symmetry.space_group_name_H-M   'P 1'
#
loop_
_entity.id
_entity.type
_entity.pdbx_description
1 polymer ?
#
loop_
_entity_poly.entity_id
_entity_poly.type
_entity_poly.pdbx_seq_one_letter_code
_entity_poly.pdbx_strand_id
1 'polypeptide(L)'
;MNQEGKSKKKRLGALDICILTALVLCVIGAAARFVFKEDSVLAQNTVLDTYTVYFNVYDIRETSSRYLYDGAEFYLDEGGEFFGTLVGTPSPTPARRIYIDENGNHVEVYNNTNDDRVARIDVEGTFSVSATVDQNGYIRLGGNTYIAPNKEIRIRSKELLINIQITSIVKAN
;
A
#
# COMPACT_ATOMS: atom_id res chain seq x y z
N MET A 1 -30.32 49.34 -55.21
CA MET A 1 -29.98 48.02 -55.84
C MET A 1 -29.33 47.14 -54.75
N ASN A 2 -30.14 46.32 -54.11
CA ASN A 2 -29.70 45.36 -53.08
C ASN A 2 -29.34 44.10 -53.76
N GLN A 3 -28.08 43.63 -53.62
CA GLN A 3 -27.68 42.24 -53.96
C GLN A 3 -27.61 41.43 -52.64
N GLU A 4 -28.64 40.63 -52.44
CA GLU A 4 -28.63 39.60 -51.42
C GLU A 4 -27.68 38.46 -51.84
N GLY A 5 -26.57 38.35 -51.11
CA GLY A 5 -25.63 37.24 -51.22
C GLY A 5 -26.23 35.94 -50.69
N LYS A 6 -26.76 35.06 -51.58
CA LYS A 6 -27.17 33.70 -51.21
C LYS A 6 -25.99 32.90 -50.73
N SER A 7 -25.87 32.70 -49.42
CA SER A 7 -24.95 31.74 -48.79
C SER A 7 -25.27 30.30 -49.31
N LYS A 8 -24.39 29.76 -50.12
CA LYS A 8 -24.44 28.33 -50.55
C LYS A 8 -24.14 27.48 -49.33
N LYS A 9 -25.16 26.82 -48.76
CA LYS A 9 -24.98 25.74 -47.78
C LYS A 9 -24.14 24.64 -48.45
N LYS A 10 -22.88 24.49 -48.04
CA LYS A 10 -22.02 23.36 -48.39
C LYS A 10 -22.68 22.09 -47.84
N ARG A 11 -23.12 21.20 -48.73
CA ARG A 11 -23.59 19.86 -48.30
C ARG A 11 -22.35 19.08 -47.87
N LEU A 12 -22.35 18.55 -46.65
CA LEU A 12 -21.34 17.62 -46.17
C LEU A 12 -21.27 16.44 -47.13
N GLY A 13 -20.07 16.14 -47.59
CA GLY A 13 -19.81 14.96 -48.42
C GLY A 13 -19.89 13.66 -47.59
N ALA A 14 -20.16 12.56 -48.30
CA ALA A 14 -20.16 11.25 -47.62
C ALA A 14 -18.90 10.97 -46.82
N LEU A 15 -17.77 11.48 -47.27
CA LEU A 15 -16.47 11.35 -46.62
C LEU A 15 -16.40 12.13 -45.32
N ASP A 16 -16.99 13.36 -45.28
CA ASP A 16 -17.05 14.18 -44.05
C ASP A 16 -17.92 13.52 -42.99
N ILE A 17 -19.03 12.85 -43.42
CA ILE A 17 -19.89 12.11 -42.49
C ILE A 17 -19.16 10.90 -41.91
N CYS A 18 -18.38 10.16 -42.69
CA CYS A 18 -17.58 9.05 -42.19
C CYS A 18 -16.53 9.47 -41.19
N ILE A 19 -15.83 10.57 -41.46
CA ILE A 19 -14.79 11.11 -40.53
C ILE A 19 -15.45 11.55 -39.22
N LEU A 20 -16.60 12.25 -39.29
CA LEU A 20 -17.31 12.75 -38.13
C LEU A 20 -17.84 11.60 -37.25
N THR A 21 -18.36 10.52 -37.88
CA THR A 21 -18.83 9.32 -37.19
C THR A 21 -17.67 8.60 -36.51
N ALA A 22 -16.52 8.44 -37.17
CA ALA A 22 -15.33 7.83 -36.58
C ALA A 22 -14.83 8.64 -35.36
N LEU A 23 -14.83 9.96 -35.46
CA LEU A 23 -14.41 10.87 -34.38
C LEU A 23 -15.33 10.75 -33.16
N VAL A 24 -16.65 10.70 -33.38
CA VAL A 24 -17.65 10.49 -32.32
C VAL A 24 -17.45 9.14 -31.64
N LEU A 25 -17.24 8.06 -32.41
CA LEU A 25 -16.98 6.74 -31.84
C LEU A 25 -15.68 6.69 -31.02
N CYS A 26 -14.62 7.38 -31.45
CA CYS A 26 -13.40 7.50 -30.67
C CYS A 26 -13.60 8.26 -29.35
N VAL A 27 -14.38 9.34 -29.36
CA VAL A 27 -14.70 10.10 -28.14
C VAL A 27 -15.55 9.26 -27.18
N ILE A 28 -16.57 8.55 -27.69
CA ILE A 28 -17.40 7.65 -26.89
C ILE A 28 -16.54 6.51 -26.30
N GLY A 29 -15.65 5.89 -27.10
CA GLY A 29 -14.75 4.85 -26.64
C GLY A 29 -13.76 5.34 -25.58
N ALA A 30 -13.22 6.54 -25.71
CA ALA A 30 -12.37 7.17 -24.72
C ALA A 30 -13.14 7.49 -23.42
N ALA A 31 -14.34 8.07 -23.55
CA ALA A 31 -15.20 8.38 -22.40
C ALA A 31 -15.62 7.09 -21.66
N ALA A 32 -16.02 6.06 -22.41
CA ALA A 32 -16.35 4.74 -21.85
C ALA A 32 -15.17 4.15 -21.08
N ARG A 33 -13.95 4.27 -21.59
CA ARG A 33 -12.74 3.79 -20.89
C ARG A 33 -12.47 4.53 -19.57
N PHE A 34 -12.84 5.80 -19.47
CA PHE A 34 -12.73 6.56 -18.21
C PHE A 34 -13.84 6.20 -17.22
N VAL A 35 -15.08 6.04 -17.70
CA VAL A 35 -16.24 5.68 -16.86
C VAL A 35 -16.15 4.22 -16.39
N PHE A 36 -15.73 3.28 -17.25
CA PHE A 36 -15.62 1.87 -16.87
C PHE A 36 -14.30 1.52 -16.15
N LYS A 37 -13.36 2.45 -16.03
CA LYS A 37 -12.12 2.20 -15.29
C LYS A 37 -12.31 2.25 -13.76
N GLU A 38 -13.35 2.89 -13.28
CA GLU A 38 -13.67 2.97 -11.86
C GLU A 38 -14.55 1.81 -11.36
N ASP A 39 -15.27 1.11 -12.24
CA ASP A 39 -16.26 0.09 -11.83
C ASP A 39 -15.87 -1.35 -12.15
N SER A 40 -14.68 -1.61 -12.69
CA SER A 40 -14.25 -3.00 -12.97
C SER A 40 -13.61 -3.72 -11.78
N VAL A 41 -13.63 -3.13 -10.59
CA VAL A 41 -13.65 -3.92 -9.37
C VAL A 41 -15.11 -4.37 -9.21
N LEU A 42 -15.47 -5.47 -9.86
CA LEU A 42 -16.64 -6.23 -9.48
C LEU A 42 -16.74 -6.14 -7.98
N ALA A 43 -17.83 -5.54 -7.49
CA ALA A 43 -18.22 -5.59 -6.10
C ALA A 43 -18.50 -7.07 -5.78
N GLN A 44 -17.41 -7.85 -5.71
CA GLN A 44 -17.45 -9.09 -4.96
C GLN A 44 -17.83 -8.64 -3.57
N ASN A 45 -18.83 -9.28 -2.99
CA ASN A 45 -19.08 -9.26 -1.56
C ASN A 45 -17.84 -9.84 -0.88
N THR A 46 -16.76 -9.07 -0.90
CA THR A 46 -15.51 -9.39 -0.23
C THR A 46 -15.76 -9.11 1.23
N VAL A 47 -16.08 -10.17 1.95
CA VAL A 47 -16.19 -10.10 3.41
C VAL A 47 -14.81 -9.65 3.92
N LEU A 48 -14.78 -8.47 4.52
CA LEU A 48 -13.60 -7.99 5.23
C LEU A 48 -13.47 -8.83 6.49
N ASP A 49 -12.44 -9.65 6.54
CA ASP A 49 -12.06 -10.40 7.73
C ASP A 49 -10.98 -9.64 8.49
N THR A 50 -10.96 -9.81 9.80
CA THR A 50 -9.91 -9.26 10.65
C THR A 50 -8.79 -10.29 10.79
N TYR A 51 -7.55 -9.83 10.62
CA TYR A 51 -6.35 -10.64 10.77
C TYR A 51 -5.43 -10.04 11.82
N THR A 52 -4.78 -10.93 12.56
CA THR A 52 -3.66 -10.60 13.44
C THR A 52 -2.37 -10.81 12.65
N VAL A 53 -1.65 -9.71 12.42
CA VAL A 53 -0.38 -9.69 11.65
C VAL A 53 0.77 -9.49 12.62
N TYR A 54 1.61 -10.49 12.78
CA TYR A 54 2.84 -10.41 13.56
C TYR A 54 3.96 -9.84 12.69
N PHE A 55 4.78 -8.98 13.26
CA PHE A 55 5.83 -8.31 12.52
C PHE A 55 7.09 -8.08 13.36
N ASN A 56 8.20 -7.93 12.66
CA ASN A 56 9.46 -7.46 13.19
C ASN A 56 9.88 -6.16 12.50
N VAL A 57 10.52 -5.29 13.26
CA VAL A 57 11.23 -4.10 12.77
C VAL A 57 12.66 -4.20 13.27
N TYR A 58 13.62 -4.03 12.40
CA TYR A 58 15.03 -4.16 12.76
C TYR A 58 15.75 -2.83 12.71
N ASP A 59 16.73 -2.67 13.62
CA ASP A 59 17.73 -1.60 13.62
C ASP A 59 17.11 -0.18 13.57
N ILE A 60 16.03 0.06 14.30
CA ILE A 60 15.46 1.40 14.46
C ILE A 60 16.09 2.14 15.64
N ARG A 61 15.97 3.46 15.66
CA ARG A 61 16.41 4.25 16.82
C ARG A 61 15.50 3.97 18.02
N GLU A 62 16.07 3.81 19.20
CA GLU A 62 15.30 3.59 20.42
C GLU A 62 14.26 4.68 20.66
N THR A 63 14.60 5.94 20.37
CA THR A 63 13.67 7.07 20.49
C THR A 63 12.42 6.95 19.60
N SER A 64 12.45 6.09 18.60
CA SER A 64 11.30 5.81 17.72
C SER A 64 10.27 4.89 18.36
N SER A 65 10.65 4.09 19.38
CA SER A 65 9.75 3.13 20.04
C SER A 65 8.56 3.79 20.71
N ARG A 66 8.70 5.05 21.16
CA ARG A 66 7.61 5.83 21.78
C ARG A 66 6.41 6.07 20.86
N TYR A 67 6.59 5.93 19.54
CA TYR A 67 5.52 6.06 18.55
C TYR A 67 4.87 4.72 18.20
N LEU A 68 5.36 3.64 18.81
CA LEU A 68 4.81 2.29 18.70
C LEU A 68 4.04 2.00 20.00
N TYR A 69 2.81 2.45 20.09
CA TYR A 69 1.94 2.29 21.25
C TYR A 69 0.63 1.61 20.87
N ASP A 70 -0.04 1.04 21.84
CA ASP A 70 -1.32 0.37 21.65
C ASP A 70 -2.36 1.32 21.05
N GLY A 71 -3.03 0.88 19.99
CA GLY A 71 -4.02 1.68 19.27
C GLY A 71 -3.43 2.65 18.23
N ALA A 72 -2.10 2.70 18.04
CA ALA A 72 -1.52 3.53 16.99
C ALA A 72 -1.92 3.04 15.59
N GLU A 73 -2.38 3.97 14.76
CA GLU A 73 -2.82 3.69 13.38
C GLU A 73 -1.68 3.85 12.39
N PHE A 74 -1.57 2.89 11.49
CA PHE A 74 -0.58 2.89 10.43
C PHE A 74 -1.22 2.76 9.05
N TYR A 75 -0.54 3.32 8.07
CA TYR A 75 -0.96 3.38 6.68
C TYR A 75 0.18 2.89 5.79
N LEU A 76 -0.12 2.30 4.65
CA LEU A 76 0.89 1.99 3.64
C LEU A 76 1.55 3.29 3.16
N ASP A 77 2.87 3.30 3.04
CA ASP A 77 3.59 4.47 2.53
C ASP A 77 3.23 4.74 1.06
N GLU A 78 3.12 3.69 0.27
CA GLU A 78 2.61 3.73 -1.10
C GLU A 78 1.08 3.64 -1.09
N GLY A 79 0.41 4.61 -1.73
CA GLY A 79 -1.05 4.64 -1.86
C GLY A 79 -1.80 5.21 -0.64
N GLY A 80 -1.20 5.25 0.55
CA GLY A 80 -1.81 5.82 1.74
C GLY A 80 -2.99 5.01 2.29
N GLU A 81 -3.18 3.77 1.85
CA GLU A 81 -4.23 2.87 2.36
C GLU A 81 -4.00 2.56 3.84
N PHE A 82 -5.09 2.43 4.59
CA PHE A 82 -5.02 2.03 5.99
C PHE A 82 -4.46 0.62 6.09
N PHE A 83 -3.36 0.46 6.81
CA PHE A 83 -2.73 -0.83 7.03
C PHE A 83 -3.37 -1.56 8.20
N GLY A 84 -3.43 -0.91 9.36
CA GLY A 84 -3.99 -1.51 10.57
C GLY A 84 -3.68 -0.72 11.82
N THR A 85 -4.15 -1.26 12.94
CA THR A 85 -3.96 -0.69 14.28
C THR A 85 -3.01 -1.57 15.07
N LEU A 86 -2.02 -0.97 15.72
CA LEU A 86 -1.08 -1.68 16.58
C LEU A 86 -1.81 -2.22 17.82
N VAL A 87 -1.57 -3.47 18.16
CA VAL A 87 -2.17 -4.15 19.30
C VAL A 87 -1.11 -4.39 20.37
N GLY A 88 -1.34 -3.81 21.54
CA GLY A 88 -0.39 -3.82 22.64
C GLY A 88 0.80 -2.86 22.40
N THR A 89 1.63 -2.74 23.43
CA THR A 89 2.88 -1.97 23.31
C THR A 89 4.02 -2.95 23.03
N PRO A 90 4.69 -2.85 21.86
CA PRO A 90 5.79 -3.73 21.52
C PRO A 90 6.94 -3.64 22.52
N SER A 91 7.62 -4.76 22.76
CA SER A 91 8.83 -4.82 23.60
C SER A 91 10.06 -4.58 22.73
N PRO A 92 10.83 -3.51 22.97
CA PRO A 92 12.09 -3.29 22.30
C PRO A 92 13.17 -4.22 22.88
N THR A 93 14.02 -4.73 22.00
CA THR A 93 15.25 -5.45 22.36
C THR A 93 16.46 -4.75 21.73
N PRO A 94 17.67 -4.82 22.31
CA PRO A 94 18.85 -4.27 21.67
C PRO A 94 19.03 -4.84 20.25
N ALA A 95 19.26 -3.95 19.27
CA ALA A 95 19.41 -4.39 17.89
C ALA A 95 20.56 -5.37 17.72
N ARG A 96 20.30 -6.48 17.05
CA ARG A 96 21.24 -7.53 16.78
C ARG A 96 21.87 -7.38 15.41
N ARG A 97 23.21 -7.46 15.35
CA ARG A 97 23.96 -7.50 14.09
C ARG A 97 24.85 -8.72 14.04
N ILE A 98 24.90 -9.35 12.87
CA ILE A 98 25.77 -10.49 12.63
C ILE A 98 26.95 -10.01 11.78
N TYR A 99 28.17 -10.25 12.26
CA TYR A 99 29.40 -10.00 11.54
C TYR A 99 30.11 -11.33 11.26
N ILE A 100 30.92 -11.34 10.24
CA ILE A 100 31.86 -12.44 9.99
C ILE A 100 33.20 -11.99 10.55
N ASP A 101 33.76 -12.76 11.50
CA ASP A 101 35.09 -12.48 12.05
C ASP A 101 36.22 -12.83 11.06
N GLU A 102 37.45 -12.51 11.41
CA GLU A 102 38.64 -12.80 10.58
C GLU A 102 38.85 -14.28 10.31
N ASN A 103 38.23 -15.17 11.09
CA ASN A 103 38.30 -16.63 10.96
C ASN A 103 37.12 -17.20 10.15
N GLY A 104 36.20 -16.36 9.69
CA GLY A 104 35.01 -16.76 8.96
C GLY A 104 33.84 -17.18 9.83
N ASN A 105 33.88 -16.96 11.16
CA ASN A 105 32.78 -17.31 12.06
C ASN A 105 31.74 -16.22 12.13
N HIS A 106 30.48 -16.59 12.29
CA HIS A 106 29.39 -15.65 12.56
C HIS A 106 29.43 -15.21 14.02
N VAL A 107 29.61 -13.92 14.24
CA VAL A 107 29.61 -13.31 15.59
C VAL A 107 28.39 -12.40 15.69
N GLU A 108 27.56 -12.64 16.72
CA GLU A 108 26.43 -11.78 17.04
C GLU A 108 26.88 -10.64 17.98
N VAL A 109 26.55 -9.43 17.61
CA VAL A 109 26.82 -8.23 18.42
C VAL A 109 25.52 -7.49 18.66
N TYR A 110 25.27 -7.17 19.93
CA TYR A 110 24.10 -6.42 20.36
C TYR A 110 24.47 -4.95 20.58
N ASN A 111 23.59 -4.05 20.13
CA ASN A 111 23.77 -2.62 20.36
C ASN A 111 23.32 -2.25 21.79
N ASN A 112 24.17 -2.47 22.77
CA ASN A 112 23.92 -2.19 24.21
C ASN A 112 24.50 -0.84 24.63
N THR A 113 24.28 0.23 23.86
CA THR A 113 24.73 1.58 24.27
C THR A 113 23.69 2.23 25.17
N ASN A 114 24.15 2.98 26.17
CA ASN A 114 23.30 3.81 27.03
C ASN A 114 23.06 5.22 26.45
N ASP A 115 23.57 5.53 25.27
CA ASP A 115 23.32 6.80 24.59
C ASP A 115 22.11 6.66 23.65
N ASP A 116 20.96 7.14 24.08
CA ASP A 116 19.67 7.09 23.36
C ASP A 116 19.75 7.67 21.93
N ARG A 117 20.74 8.55 21.67
CA ARG A 117 20.91 9.15 20.34
C ARG A 117 21.45 8.18 19.31
N VAL A 118 22.17 7.16 19.77
CA VAL A 118 22.80 6.14 18.91
C VAL A 118 22.31 4.71 19.22
N ALA A 119 21.53 4.55 20.30
CA ALA A 119 20.91 3.28 20.64
C ALA A 119 20.00 2.78 19.51
N ARG A 120 20.18 1.52 19.15
CA ARG A 120 19.40 0.83 18.13
C ARG A 120 18.69 -0.37 18.75
N ILE A 121 17.47 -0.55 18.34
CA ILE A 121 16.61 -1.62 18.84
C ILE A 121 15.95 -2.39 17.69
N ASP A 122 15.67 -3.64 17.97
CA ASP A 122 14.73 -4.46 17.21
C ASP A 122 13.41 -4.48 17.98
N VAL A 123 12.30 -4.53 17.26
CA VAL A 123 10.95 -4.47 17.83
C VAL A 123 10.10 -5.58 17.22
N GLU A 124 9.44 -6.34 18.08
CA GLU A 124 8.42 -7.31 17.69
C GLU A 124 7.05 -6.83 18.12
N GLY A 125 6.07 -6.97 17.28
CA GLY A 125 4.72 -6.49 17.57
C GLY A 125 3.64 -7.15 16.74
N THR A 126 2.42 -6.64 16.94
CA THR A 126 1.21 -7.21 16.34
C THR A 126 0.31 -6.10 15.84
N PHE A 127 -0.21 -6.23 14.62
CA PHE A 127 -1.27 -5.38 14.08
C PHE A 127 -2.59 -6.13 13.98
N SER A 128 -3.68 -5.43 14.25
CA SER A 128 -5.02 -5.81 13.81
C SER A 128 -5.27 -5.19 12.45
N VAL A 129 -5.52 -6.03 11.45
CA VAL A 129 -5.59 -5.65 10.04
C VAL A 129 -6.88 -6.15 9.43
N SER A 130 -7.63 -5.27 8.74
CA SER A 130 -8.81 -5.67 7.96
C SER A 130 -8.40 -5.97 6.52
N ALA A 131 -8.63 -7.19 6.07
CA ALA A 131 -8.20 -7.65 4.76
C ALA A 131 -9.23 -8.57 4.11
N THR A 132 -9.11 -8.77 2.82
CA THR A 132 -9.92 -9.70 2.03
C THR A 132 -9.06 -10.84 1.52
N VAL A 133 -9.69 -11.98 1.24
CA VAL A 133 -9.02 -13.10 0.56
C VAL A 133 -9.48 -13.13 -0.88
N ASP A 134 -8.55 -13.09 -1.82
CA ASP A 134 -8.87 -13.21 -3.24
C ASP A 134 -9.20 -14.67 -3.64
N GLN A 135 -9.62 -14.87 -4.89
CA GLN A 135 -9.98 -16.19 -5.43
C GLN A 135 -8.84 -17.23 -5.39
N ASN A 136 -7.60 -16.75 -5.30
CA ASN A 136 -6.40 -17.59 -5.23
C ASN A 136 -5.96 -17.86 -3.77
N GLY A 137 -6.71 -17.35 -2.78
CA GLY A 137 -6.38 -17.48 -1.37
C GLY A 137 -5.38 -16.46 -0.85
N TYR A 138 -5.03 -15.42 -1.62
CA TYR A 138 -4.11 -14.37 -1.18
C TYR A 138 -4.83 -13.32 -0.33
N ILE A 139 -4.21 -12.94 0.77
CA ILE A 139 -4.69 -11.89 1.67
C ILE A 139 -4.32 -10.52 1.07
N ARG A 140 -5.32 -9.64 0.91
CA ARG A 140 -5.17 -8.32 0.29
C ARG A 140 -5.74 -7.21 1.17
N LEU A 141 -4.98 -6.14 1.31
CA LEU A 141 -5.42 -4.88 1.89
C LEU A 141 -6.05 -4.01 0.81
N GLY A 142 -7.16 -3.34 1.12
CA GLY A 142 -7.83 -2.41 0.19
C GLY A 142 -8.12 -3.01 -1.21
N GLY A 143 -8.07 -4.33 -1.35
CA GLY A 143 -8.23 -5.04 -2.62
C GLY A 143 -6.97 -5.11 -3.50
N ASN A 144 -5.95 -4.30 -3.26
CA ASN A 144 -4.80 -4.19 -4.15
C ASN A 144 -3.49 -4.69 -3.55
N THR A 145 -3.23 -4.41 -2.28
CA THR A 145 -1.92 -4.72 -1.67
C THR A 145 -1.93 -6.12 -1.07
N TYR A 146 -1.17 -7.01 -1.68
CA TYR A 146 -0.94 -8.37 -1.16
C TYR A 146 -0.05 -8.35 0.08
N ILE A 147 -0.46 -9.08 1.13
CA ILE A 147 0.34 -9.31 2.35
C ILE A 147 0.58 -10.80 2.57
N ALA A 148 1.78 -11.16 3.03
CA ALA A 148 2.18 -12.54 3.32
C ALA A 148 3.32 -12.59 4.33
N PRO A 149 3.53 -13.74 5.02
CA PRO A 149 4.74 -13.98 5.80
C PRO A 149 6.01 -13.76 4.97
N ASN A 150 7.05 -13.25 5.61
CA ASN A 150 8.35 -12.86 5.04
C ASN A 150 8.31 -11.67 4.06
N LYS A 151 7.17 -11.06 3.86
CA LYS A 151 7.09 -9.84 3.06
C LYS A 151 7.51 -8.64 3.90
N GLU A 152 8.36 -7.79 3.31
CA GLU A 152 8.69 -6.49 3.84
C GLU A 152 7.72 -5.44 3.30
N ILE A 153 7.19 -4.61 4.18
CA ILE A 153 6.23 -3.56 3.84
C ILE A 153 6.65 -2.27 4.54
N ARG A 154 6.59 -1.18 3.80
CA ARG A 154 6.83 0.16 4.34
C ARG A 154 5.53 0.78 4.79
N ILE A 155 5.45 1.11 6.09
CA ILE A 155 4.28 1.71 6.71
C ILE A 155 4.64 3.02 7.39
N ARG A 156 3.64 3.90 7.52
CA ARG A 156 3.79 5.19 8.18
C ARG A 156 2.63 5.47 9.12
N SER A 157 2.93 6.12 10.21
CA SER A 157 1.98 6.87 11.03
C SER A 157 2.17 8.38 10.79
N LYS A 158 1.55 9.20 11.61
CA LYS A 158 1.76 10.65 11.60
C LYS A 158 3.21 11.03 11.97
N GLU A 159 3.82 10.26 12.87
CA GLU A 159 5.11 10.58 13.49
C GLU A 159 6.25 9.63 13.06
N LEU A 160 5.93 8.48 12.47
CA LEU A 160 6.89 7.42 12.23
C LEU A 160 6.73 6.80 10.84
N LEU A 161 7.85 6.57 10.17
CA LEU A 161 7.97 5.82 8.93
C LEU A 161 8.94 4.67 9.15
N ILE A 162 8.48 3.42 8.95
CA ILE A 162 9.26 2.20 9.20
C ILE A 162 9.01 1.14 8.13
N ASN A 163 10.00 0.27 7.95
CA ASN A 163 9.85 -0.98 7.24
C ASN A 163 9.56 -2.08 8.25
N ILE A 164 8.49 -2.82 8.06
CA ILE A 164 8.15 -4.00 8.85
C ILE A 164 8.37 -5.25 8.02
N GLN A 165 8.87 -6.30 8.64
CA GLN A 165 8.86 -7.65 8.07
C GLN A 165 7.71 -8.43 8.71
N ILE A 166 6.76 -8.89 7.91
CA ILE A 166 5.68 -9.74 8.38
C ILE A 166 6.23 -11.12 8.70
N THR A 167 6.02 -11.61 9.92
CA THR A 167 6.47 -12.93 10.35
C THR A 167 5.35 -13.96 10.27
N SER A 168 4.13 -13.58 10.60
CA SER A 168 2.96 -14.48 10.56
C SER A 168 1.67 -13.68 10.36
N ILE A 169 0.66 -14.33 9.80
CA ILE A 169 -0.69 -13.80 9.66
C ILE A 169 -1.68 -14.86 10.11
N VAL A 170 -2.55 -14.52 11.05
CA VAL A 170 -3.56 -15.42 11.62
C VAL A 170 -4.92 -14.74 11.53
N LYS A 171 -5.94 -15.44 11.03
CA LYS A 171 -7.32 -14.91 11.04
C LYS A 171 -7.79 -14.76 12.49
N ALA A 172 -8.29 -13.58 12.85
CA ALA A 172 -8.91 -13.36 14.14
C ALA A 172 -10.28 -14.10 14.20
N ASN A 173 -10.52 -14.80 15.28
CA ASN A 173 -11.79 -15.52 15.50
C ASN A 173 -12.87 -14.57 16.02
#